data_dcf6717b21b352ab66fd9e9eb68c3423
#
_entry.id   dcf6717b21b352ab66fd9e9eb68c3423
#
_cell.length_a   1.000
_cell.length_b   1.000
_cell.length_c   1.000
_cell.angle_alpha   90.00
_cell.angle_beta   90.00
_cell.angle_gamma   90.00
#
_symmetry.space_group_name_H-M   'P 1'
#
loop_
_entity.id
_entity.type
_entity.pdbx_description
1 polymer ?
#
loop_
_entity_poly.entity_id
_entity_poly.type
_entity_poly.pdbx_seq_one_letter_code
_entity_poly.pdbx_strand_id
1 'polypeptide(L)'
;VGVFVVLVVLGFNVFGKGLPKVAAILIGMTAGYILSVILGLVSFSGIGEAAWFAFPKPFASDVYKRQGYILMFVLLYFIVAVQMIGDFNVSCMGGLDREPTPDEIGGGATANGITSIISAVLNSFPTATYSQNSGIVALTKVCSRFVILVGCGILFLAGLCPKVGAVLSTIPNCVIGGGTVVVFAMIATSGMKLLAKAGYSNRNCLIIGVSLAFGLGTQFCKGASAQFPAGIAAMLEELSLIHISEPTRL
;
A
#
# COMPACT_ATOMS: atom_id res chain seq x y z
N VAL A 1 18.80 -6.81 -11.60
CA VAL A 1 17.42 -7.34 -11.53
C VAL A 1 16.42 -6.22 -11.27
N GLY A 2 16.59 -5.39 -10.23
CA GLY A 2 15.62 -4.31 -9.93
C GLY A 2 15.35 -3.37 -11.11
N VAL A 3 16.39 -2.88 -11.77
CA VAL A 3 16.26 -2.04 -12.98
C VAL A 3 15.54 -2.78 -14.11
N PHE A 4 15.81 -4.07 -14.30
CA PHE A 4 15.09 -4.89 -15.27
C PHE A 4 13.60 -4.96 -14.96
N VAL A 5 13.22 -5.16 -13.70
CA VAL A 5 11.80 -5.13 -13.26
C VAL A 5 11.17 -3.79 -13.62
N VAL A 6 11.81 -2.67 -13.28
CA VAL A 6 11.32 -1.33 -13.60
C VAL A 6 11.09 -1.16 -15.10
N LEU A 7 12.06 -1.56 -15.93
CA LEU A 7 11.95 -1.44 -17.39
C LEU A 7 10.81 -2.30 -17.95
N VAL A 8 10.66 -3.53 -17.48
CA VAL A 8 9.56 -4.41 -17.90
C VAL A 8 8.21 -3.80 -17.51
N VAL A 9 8.05 -3.34 -16.24
CA VAL A 9 6.80 -2.73 -15.78
C VAL A 9 6.48 -1.48 -16.57
N LEU A 10 7.45 -0.59 -16.82
CA LEU A 10 7.26 0.61 -17.62
C LEU A 10 6.90 0.26 -19.07
N GLY A 11 7.59 -0.72 -19.67
CA GLY A 11 7.29 -1.20 -21.02
C GLY A 11 5.83 -1.65 -21.16
N PHE A 12 5.36 -2.51 -20.25
CA PHE A 12 3.96 -2.96 -20.27
C PHE A 12 2.97 -1.85 -19.89
N ASN A 13 3.35 -0.89 -19.06
CA ASN A 13 2.48 0.23 -18.71
C ASN A 13 2.32 1.21 -19.85
N VAL A 14 3.38 1.47 -20.64
CA VAL A 14 3.39 2.43 -21.75
C VAL A 14 2.85 1.80 -23.02
N PHE A 15 3.33 0.62 -23.38
CA PHE A 15 3.00 -0.04 -24.66
C PHE A 15 1.87 -1.06 -24.54
N GLY A 16 1.56 -1.54 -23.32
CA GLY A 16 0.50 -2.51 -23.09
C GLY A 16 -0.89 -1.94 -23.29
N LYS A 17 -1.79 -2.75 -23.87
CA LYS A 17 -3.21 -2.42 -24.03
C LYS A 17 -4.06 -3.44 -23.26
N GLY A 18 -5.14 -2.98 -22.63
CA GLY A 18 -6.06 -3.87 -21.90
C GLY A 18 -5.44 -4.52 -20.66
N LEU A 19 -5.65 -5.83 -20.49
CA LEU A 19 -5.21 -6.62 -19.31
C LEU A 19 -3.70 -6.58 -19.04
N PRO A 20 -2.77 -6.68 -20.03
CA PRO A 20 -1.33 -6.58 -19.78
C PRO A 20 -0.90 -5.26 -19.15
N LYS A 21 -1.57 -4.16 -19.45
CA LYS A 21 -1.30 -2.85 -18.82
C LYS A 21 -1.67 -2.86 -17.33
N VAL A 22 -2.81 -3.45 -16.99
CA VAL A 22 -3.29 -3.56 -15.60
C VAL A 22 -2.39 -4.49 -14.79
N ALA A 23 -1.97 -5.60 -15.40
CA ALA A 23 -1.10 -6.60 -14.79
C ALA A 23 0.40 -6.27 -14.90
N ALA A 24 0.79 -5.09 -15.40
CA ALA A 24 2.19 -4.75 -15.69
C ALA A 24 3.13 -4.97 -14.50
N ILE A 25 2.70 -4.60 -13.29
CA ILE A 25 3.49 -4.80 -12.06
C ILE A 25 3.68 -6.29 -11.79
N LEU A 26 2.61 -7.08 -11.88
CA LEU A 26 2.67 -8.53 -11.67
C LEU A 26 3.59 -9.20 -12.69
N ILE A 27 3.46 -8.83 -13.97
CA ILE A 27 4.30 -9.35 -15.07
C ILE A 27 5.77 -8.97 -14.82
N GLY A 28 6.05 -7.74 -14.46
CA GLY A 28 7.41 -7.26 -14.17
C GLY A 28 8.03 -7.96 -12.97
N MET A 29 7.29 -8.12 -11.88
CA MET A 29 7.75 -8.86 -10.70
C MET A 29 7.99 -10.33 -11.01
N THR A 30 7.10 -10.97 -11.77
CA THR A 30 7.25 -12.38 -12.18
C THR A 30 8.47 -12.56 -13.07
N ALA A 31 8.67 -11.67 -14.06
CA ALA A 31 9.84 -11.69 -14.92
C ALA A 31 11.14 -11.47 -14.14
N GLY A 32 11.14 -10.54 -13.19
CA GLY A 32 12.25 -10.28 -12.29
C GLY A 32 12.54 -11.45 -11.37
N TYR A 33 11.51 -12.13 -10.87
CA TYR A 33 11.66 -13.34 -10.06
C TYR A 33 12.29 -14.46 -10.85
N ILE A 34 11.80 -14.74 -12.08
CA ILE A 34 12.38 -15.74 -12.97
C ILE A 34 13.87 -15.44 -13.24
N LEU A 35 14.19 -14.18 -13.54
CA LEU A 35 15.58 -13.78 -13.73
C LEU A 35 16.42 -13.98 -12.47
N SER A 36 15.86 -13.72 -11.29
CA SER A 36 16.54 -13.94 -10.01
C SER A 36 16.80 -15.41 -9.73
N VAL A 37 15.87 -16.29 -10.12
CA VAL A 37 16.07 -17.76 -10.03
C VAL A 37 17.22 -18.22 -10.95
N ILE A 38 17.25 -17.73 -12.19
CA ILE A 38 18.32 -18.06 -13.16
C ILE A 38 19.69 -17.59 -12.64
N LEU A 39 19.74 -16.44 -11.98
CA LEU A 39 20.96 -15.89 -11.38
C LEU A 39 21.35 -16.56 -10.05
N GLY A 40 20.59 -17.51 -9.54
CA GLY A 40 20.86 -18.20 -8.28
C GLY A 40 20.68 -17.31 -7.03
N LEU A 41 19.92 -16.21 -7.12
CA LEU A 41 19.69 -15.28 -6.01
C LEU A 41 18.54 -15.70 -5.09
N VAL A 42 17.86 -16.80 -5.41
CA VAL A 42 16.66 -17.27 -4.69
C VAL A 42 17.00 -18.51 -3.88
N SER A 43 16.71 -18.47 -2.58
CA SER A 43 16.84 -19.63 -1.70
C SER A 43 15.49 -20.28 -1.46
N PHE A 44 15.34 -21.54 -1.81
CA PHE A 44 14.10 -22.30 -1.65
C PHE A 44 14.04 -23.13 -0.34
N SER A 45 15.05 -23.02 0.52
CA SER A 45 15.20 -23.86 1.72
C SER A 45 14.03 -23.78 2.71
N GLY A 46 13.39 -22.59 2.84
CA GLY A 46 12.26 -22.39 3.76
C GLY A 46 10.90 -22.92 3.27
N ILE A 47 10.76 -23.24 1.97
CA ILE A 47 9.46 -23.68 1.43
C ILE A 47 9.10 -25.09 1.87
N GLY A 48 10.13 -25.96 2.01
CA GLY A 48 9.94 -27.36 2.42
C GLY A 48 9.38 -27.49 3.84
N GLU A 49 9.81 -26.61 4.73
CA GLU A 49 9.44 -26.64 6.15
C GLU A 49 8.08 -25.98 6.45
N ALA A 50 7.56 -25.19 5.51
CA ALA A 50 6.29 -24.49 5.68
C ALA A 50 5.11 -25.46 5.69
N ALA A 51 4.22 -25.33 6.66
CA ALA A 51 3.00 -26.10 6.75
C ALA A 51 2.06 -25.81 5.57
N TRP A 52 1.23 -26.79 5.21
CA TRP A 52 0.22 -26.61 4.18
C TRP A 52 -0.98 -25.79 4.67
N PHE A 53 -1.26 -25.86 5.96
CA PHE A 53 -2.41 -25.19 6.58
C PHE A 53 -2.03 -24.67 7.96
N ALA A 54 -2.33 -23.41 8.21
CA ALA A 54 -2.20 -22.81 9.54
C ALA A 54 -3.28 -21.79 9.80
N PHE A 55 -3.87 -21.82 10.99
CA PHE A 55 -4.75 -20.78 11.45
C PHE A 55 -3.95 -19.66 12.11
N PRO A 56 -4.29 -18.41 11.85
CA PRO A 56 -3.70 -17.28 12.56
C PRO A 56 -3.99 -17.41 14.06
N LYS A 57 -2.97 -17.19 14.89
CA LYS A 57 -3.12 -17.20 16.34
C LYS A 57 -3.52 -15.81 16.80
N PRO A 58 -4.73 -15.61 17.37
CA PRO A 58 -5.11 -14.33 17.93
C PRO A 58 -4.17 -13.96 19.10
N PHE A 59 -3.86 -12.67 19.23
CA PHE A 59 -3.05 -12.13 20.32
C PHE A 59 -1.69 -12.82 20.54
N ALA A 60 -1.06 -13.32 19.48
CA ALA A 60 0.22 -14.02 19.58
C ALA A 60 1.40 -13.08 19.91
N SER A 61 1.24 -11.78 19.74
CA SER A 61 2.24 -10.78 20.11
C SER A 61 1.95 -10.23 21.49
N ASP A 62 2.98 -10.03 22.31
CA ASP A 62 2.85 -9.29 23.57
C ASP A 62 2.45 -7.85 23.27
N VAL A 63 1.20 -7.52 23.58
CA VAL A 63 0.64 -6.20 23.34
C VAL A 63 1.18 -5.23 24.39
N TYR A 64 2.29 -4.57 24.10
CA TYR A 64 2.80 -3.48 24.93
C TYR A 64 1.91 -2.25 24.74
N LYS A 65 1.24 -1.82 25.81
CA LYS A 65 0.43 -0.60 25.85
C LYS A 65 1.35 0.62 25.84
N ARG A 66 1.77 1.07 24.66
CA ARG A 66 2.52 2.31 24.50
C ARG A 66 1.57 3.42 24.07
N GLN A 67 1.19 4.28 25.02
CA GLN A 67 0.22 5.37 24.79
C GLN A 67 0.61 6.32 23.65
N GLY A 68 1.91 6.58 23.44
CA GLY A 68 2.38 7.43 22.36
C GLY A 68 2.02 6.91 20.96
N TYR A 69 2.13 5.60 20.75
CA TYR A 69 1.75 4.98 19.47
C TYR A 69 0.23 5.01 19.24
N ILE A 70 -0.60 4.95 20.29
CA ILE A 70 -2.05 5.03 20.16
C ILE A 70 -2.45 6.37 19.52
N LEU A 71 -1.91 7.49 20.03
CA LEU A 71 -2.20 8.82 19.50
C LEU A 71 -1.75 8.96 18.04
N MET A 72 -0.58 8.44 17.72
CA MET A 72 -0.04 8.43 16.37
C MET A 72 -0.96 7.63 15.42
N PHE A 73 -1.38 6.42 15.81
CA PHE A 73 -2.31 5.64 14.99
C PHE A 73 -3.65 6.33 14.79
N VAL A 74 -4.19 7.01 15.79
CA VAL A 74 -5.44 7.80 15.65
C VAL A 74 -5.28 8.87 14.59
N LEU A 75 -4.16 9.62 14.59
CA LEU A 75 -3.89 10.64 13.57
C LEU A 75 -3.70 10.04 12.18
N LEU A 76 -2.95 8.93 12.06
CA LEU A 76 -2.79 8.21 10.80
C LEU A 76 -4.12 7.72 10.25
N TYR A 77 -4.99 7.18 11.11
CA TYR A 77 -6.32 6.73 10.68
C TYR A 77 -7.21 7.86 10.21
N PHE A 78 -7.07 9.06 10.76
CA PHE A 78 -7.76 10.23 10.23
C PHE A 78 -7.32 10.56 8.79
N ILE A 79 -6.02 10.48 8.52
CA ILE A 79 -5.47 10.67 7.17
C ILE A 79 -5.96 9.56 6.22
N VAL A 80 -5.95 8.31 6.66
CA VAL A 80 -6.47 7.16 5.91
C VAL A 80 -7.96 7.32 5.59
N ALA A 81 -8.75 7.86 6.51
CA ALA A 81 -10.17 8.13 6.27
C ALA A 81 -10.38 9.16 5.15
N VAL A 82 -9.58 10.23 5.11
CA VAL A 82 -9.62 11.22 4.02
C VAL A 82 -9.21 10.59 2.69
N GLN A 83 -8.13 9.79 2.68
CA GLN A 83 -7.70 9.06 1.49
C GLN A 83 -8.81 8.12 0.98
N MET A 84 -9.46 7.40 1.86
CA MET A 84 -10.54 6.46 1.54
C MET A 84 -11.72 7.15 0.84
N ILE A 85 -12.11 8.35 1.28
CA ILE A 85 -13.15 9.15 0.60
C ILE A 85 -12.71 9.46 -0.84
N GLY A 86 -11.44 9.81 -1.04
CA GLY A 86 -10.87 10.03 -2.37
C GLY A 86 -10.94 8.78 -3.25
N ASP A 87 -10.54 7.62 -2.71
CA ASP A 87 -10.54 6.35 -3.43
C ASP A 87 -11.96 5.89 -3.81
N PHE A 88 -12.95 6.11 -2.95
CA PHE A 88 -14.36 5.83 -3.27
C PHE A 88 -14.87 6.73 -4.39
N ASN A 89 -14.55 8.04 -4.34
CA ASN A 89 -14.92 8.96 -5.42
C ASN A 89 -14.33 8.49 -6.77
N VAL A 90 -13.02 8.19 -6.79
CA VAL A 90 -12.36 7.72 -8.03
C VAL A 90 -12.94 6.40 -8.53
N SER A 91 -13.26 5.47 -7.62
CA SER A 91 -13.85 4.17 -7.97
C SER A 91 -15.27 4.30 -8.51
N CYS A 92 -16.12 5.10 -7.87
CA CYS A 92 -17.50 5.32 -8.32
C CYS A 92 -17.55 6.10 -9.63
N MET A 93 -16.78 7.18 -9.75
CA MET A 93 -16.69 7.96 -10.99
C MET A 93 -16.07 7.14 -12.13
N GLY A 94 -15.04 6.33 -11.82
CA GLY A 94 -14.38 5.50 -12.81
C GLY A 94 -15.18 4.29 -13.26
N GLY A 95 -15.95 3.65 -12.38
CA GLY A 95 -16.64 2.40 -12.64
C GLY A 95 -18.13 2.52 -12.89
N LEU A 96 -18.80 3.45 -12.19
CA LEU A 96 -20.25 3.62 -12.21
C LEU A 96 -20.70 4.94 -12.83
N ASP A 97 -19.76 5.80 -13.24
CA ASP A 97 -20.00 7.13 -13.81
C ASP A 97 -20.90 8.02 -12.91
N ARG A 98 -20.84 7.86 -11.58
CA ARG A 98 -21.55 8.65 -10.59
C ARG A 98 -20.68 8.91 -9.34
N GLU A 99 -21.09 9.88 -8.55
CA GLU A 99 -20.49 10.11 -7.23
C GLU A 99 -20.98 9.08 -6.21
N PRO A 100 -20.15 8.72 -5.19
CA PRO A 100 -20.59 7.86 -4.11
C PRO A 100 -21.62 8.57 -3.23
N THR A 101 -22.59 7.82 -2.73
CA THR A 101 -23.55 8.35 -1.76
C THR A 101 -22.91 8.46 -0.36
N PRO A 102 -23.41 9.36 0.52
CA PRO A 102 -22.93 9.44 1.90
C PRO A 102 -22.99 8.10 2.65
N ASP A 103 -24.04 7.31 2.39
CA ASP A 103 -24.22 5.99 3.00
C ASP A 103 -23.16 4.97 2.52
N GLU A 104 -22.77 5.04 1.25
CA GLU A 104 -21.69 4.20 0.71
C GLU A 104 -20.35 4.56 1.34
N ILE A 105 -20.06 5.84 1.51
CA ILE A 105 -18.84 6.32 2.20
C ILE A 105 -18.88 5.88 3.66
N GLY A 106 -19.96 6.11 4.37
CA GLY A 106 -20.13 5.71 5.77
C GLY A 106 -20.03 4.20 5.98
N GLY A 107 -20.69 3.42 5.11
CA GLY A 107 -20.60 1.97 5.12
C GLY A 107 -19.18 1.45 4.87
N GLY A 108 -18.49 2.03 3.90
CA GLY A 108 -17.10 1.69 3.61
C GLY A 108 -16.14 2.05 4.75
N ALA A 109 -16.32 3.21 5.39
CA ALA A 109 -15.54 3.62 6.55
C ALA A 109 -15.73 2.64 7.72
N THR A 110 -16.98 2.26 8.00
CA THR A 110 -17.31 1.29 9.04
C THR A 110 -16.69 -0.09 8.73
N ALA A 111 -16.80 -0.56 7.50
CA ALA A 111 -16.20 -1.82 7.06
C ALA A 111 -14.68 -1.80 7.22
N ASN A 112 -14.00 -0.72 6.81
CA ASN A 112 -12.55 -0.57 6.98
C ASN A 112 -12.13 -0.55 8.46
N GLY A 113 -12.90 0.11 9.32
CA GLY A 113 -12.67 0.11 10.76
C GLY A 113 -12.80 -1.29 11.38
N ILE A 114 -13.88 -2.00 11.05
CA ILE A 114 -14.12 -3.37 11.57
C ILE A 114 -13.03 -4.33 11.09
N THR A 115 -12.68 -4.30 9.80
CA THR A 115 -11.63 -5.18 9.26
C THR A 115 -10.27 -4.86 9.87
N SER A 116 -9.97 -3.60 10.17
CA SER A 116 -8.73 -3.21 10.85
C SER A 116 -8.67 -3.73 12.29
N ILE A 117 -9.79 -3.72 13.00
CA ILE A 117 -9.87 -4.32 14.35
C ILE A 117 -9.63 -5.83 14.27
N ILE A 118 -10.28 -6.51 13.31
CA ILE A 118 -10.09 -7.96 13.11
C ILE A 118 -8.62 -8.26 12.74
N SER A 119 -8.02 -7.47 11.87
CA SER A 119 -6.61 -7.59 11.48
C SER A 119 -5.68 -7.43 12.69
N ALA A 120 -5.92 -6.45 13.55
CA ALA A 120 -5.13 -6.24 14.76
C ALA A 120 -5.24 -7.43 15.73
N VAL A 121 -6.44 -8.00 15.91
CA VAL A 121 -6.64 -9.20 16.74
C VAL A 121 -5.87 -10.40 16.18
N LEU A 122 -5.79 -10.51 14.85
CA LEU A 122 -5.05 -11.57 14.15
C LEU A 122 -3.55 -11.29 13.98
N ASN A 123 -3.01 -10.27 14.63
CA ASN A 123 -1.61 -9.80 14.53
C ASN A 123 -1.20 -9.41 13.10
N SER A 124 -2.13 -8.87 12.34
CA SER A 124 -1.87 -8.33 11.00
C SER A 124 -1.86 -6.81 11.03
N PHE A 125 -1.36 -6.21 9.95
CA PHE A 125 -1.39 -4.77 9.78
C PHE A 125 -2.83 -4.26 9.58
N PRO A 126 -3.12 -3.01 10.02
CA PRO A 126 -4.39 -2.38 9.76
C PRO A 126 -4.67 -2.26 8.24
N THR A 127 -5.93 -2.37 7.87
CA THR A 127 -6.35 -2.29 6.48
C THR A 127 -6.48 -0.84 6.02
N ALA A 128 -6.15 -0.59 4.75
CA ALA A 128 -6.34 0.69 4.08
C ALA A 128 -6.87 0.46 2.66
N THR A 129 -7.44 1.49 2.05
CA THR A 129 -7.83 1.46 0.64
C THR A 129 -6.60 1.59 -0.25
N TYR A 130 -6.63 0.90 -1.40
CA TYR A 130 -5.56 0.97 -2.39
C TYR A 130 -6.04 1.72 -3.63
N SER A 131 -5.51 2.91 -3.86
CA SER A 131 -5.84 3.77 -5.01
C SER A 131 -5.59 3.09 -6.36
N GLN A 132 -4.67 2.11 -6.41
CA GLN A 132 -4.41 1.31 -7.61
C GLN A 132 -5.64 0.50 -8.04
N ASN A 133 -6.44 -0.01 -7.09
CA ASN A 133 -7.67 -0.72 -7.40
C ASN A 133 -8.70 0.19 -8.08
N SER A 134 -8.78 1.45 -7.67
CA SER A 134 -9.63 2.44 -8.33
C SER A 134 -9.26 2.63 -9.80
N GLY A 135 -7.96 2.60 -10.12
CA GLY A 135 -7.47 2.63 -11.51
C GLY A 135 -7.87 1.38 -12.30
N ILE A 136 -7.85 0.20 -11.68
CA ILE A 136 -8.30 -1.06 -12.32
C ILE A 136 -9.79 -1.00 -12.59
N VAL A 137 -10.60 -0.57 -11.63
CA VAL A 137 -12.05 -0.40 -11.79
C VAL A 137 -12.37 0.58 -12.92
N ALA A 138 -11.68 1.72 -12.98
CA ALA A 138 -11.87 2.70 -14.06
C ALA A 138 -11.53 2.15 -15.46
N LEU A 139 -10.54 1.26 -15.55
CA LEU A 139 -10.13 0.63 -16.80
C LEU A 139 -11.06 -0.51 -17.24
N THR A 140 -11.43 -1.37 -16.29
CA THR A 140 -12.19 -2.59 -16.58
C THR A 140 -13.71 -2.37 -16.53
N LYS A 141 -14.15 -1.30 -15.89
CA LYS A 141 -15.58 -1.02 -15.60
C LYS A 141 -16.27 -2.15 -14.81
N VAL A 142 -15.50 -3.00 -14.15
CA VAL A 142 -16.02 -4.12 -13.37
C VAL A 142 -16.22 -3.68 -11.92
N CYS A 143 -17.48 -3.43 -11.55
CA CYS A 143 -17.92 -3.06 -10.20
C CYS A 143 -18.78 -4.14 -9.55
N SER A 144 -18.73 -5.37 -10.05
CA SER A 144 -19.56 -6.46 -9.54
C SER A 144 -19.08 -6.91 -8.15
N ARG A 145 -19.98 -6.86 -7.18
CA ARG A 145 -19.73 -7.37 -5.82
C ARG A 145 -19.33 -8.84 -5.82
N PHE A 146 -19.90 -9.63 -6.72
CA PHE A 146 -19.59 -11.06 -6.84
C PHE A 146 -18.14 -11.29 -7.25
N VAL A 147 -17.63 -10.56 -8.24
CA VAL A 147 -16.24 -10.68 -8.71
C VAL A 147 -15.27 -10.34 -7.59
N ILE A 148 -15.53 -9.26 -6.84
CA ILE A 148 -14.71 -8.86 -5.71
C ILE A 148 -14.74 -9.91 -4.60
N LEU A 149 -15.92 -10.46 -4.30
CA LEU A 149 -16.11 -11.50 -3.27
C LEU A 149 -15.33 -12.77 -3.61
N VAL A 150 -15.37 -13.21 -4.88
CA VAL A 150 -14.56 -14.35 -5.36
C VAL A 150 -13.08 -14.06 -5.21
N GLY A 151 -12.62 -12.87 -5.59
CA GLY A 151 -11.23 -12.45 -5.39
C GLY A 151 -10.80 -12.48 -3.93
N CYS A 152 -11.63 -11.96 -3.02
CA CYS A 152 -11.39 -12.02 -1.58
C CYS A 152 -11.36 -13.48 -1.07
N GLY A 153 -12.22 -14.34 -1.59
CA GLY A 153 -12.23 -15.77 -1.25
C GLY A 153 -10.92 -16.47 -1.64
N ILE A 154 -10.40 -16.19 -2.82
CA ILE A 154 -9.11 -16.73 -3.28
C ILE A 154 -7.97 -16.23 -2.38
N LEU A 155 -7.95 -14.93 -2.05
CA LEU A 155 -6.94 -14.35 -1.16
C LEU A 155 -7.03 -14.95 0.25
N PHE A 156 -8.25 -15.17 0.76
CA PHE A 156 -8.47 -15.79 2.06
C PHE A 156 -7.92 -17.22 2.09
N LEU A 157 -8.21 -18.04 1.08
CA LEU A 157 -7.68 -19.40 0.96
C LEU A 157 -6.15 -19.40 0.83
N ALA A 158 -5.59 -18.47 0.05
CA ALA A 158 -4.14 -18.32 -0.08
C ALA A 158 -3.49 -17.92 1.27
N GLY A 159 -4.16 -17.06 2.06
CA GLY A 159 -3.71 -16.65 3.39
C GLY A 159 -3.71 -17.80 4.42
N LEU A 160 -4.60 -18.78 4.27
CA LEU A 160 -4.61 -19.98 5.13
C LEU A 160 -3.49 -20.97 4.79
N CYS A 161 -2.78 -20.78 3.69
CA CYS A 161 -1.73 -21.65 3.22
C CYS A 161 -0.35 -21.00 3.44
N PRO A 162 0.37 -21.31 4.54
CA PRO A 162 1.70 -20.74 4.81
C PRO A 162 2.72 -20.99 3.71
N LYS A 163 2.56 -22.06 2.92
CA LYS A 163 3.42 -22.28 1.76
C LYS A 163 3.36 -21.16 0.73
N VAL A 164 2.19 -20.57 0.51
CA VAL A 164 2.06 -19.39 -0.38
C VAL A 164 2.88 -18.22 0.17
N GLY A 165 2.78 -17.98 1.49
CA GLY A 165 3.60 -16.97 2.16
C GLY A 165 5.11 -17.29 2.05
N ALA A 166 5.50 -18.53 2.25
CA ALA A 166 6.88 -18.98 2.12
C ALA A 166 7.42 -18.74 0.70
N VAL A 167 6.64 -19.05 -0.34
CA VAL A 167 7.01 -18.76 -1.74
C VAL A 167 7.17 -17.25 -1.97
N LEU A 168 6.24 -16.44 -1.46
CA LEU A 168 6.33 -14.98 -1.58
C LEU A 168 7.55 -14.41 -0.84
N SER A 169 7.94 -14.99 0.29
CA SER A 169 9.12 -14.56 1.05
C SER A 169 10.45 -14.90 0.37
N THR A 170 10.45 -15.79 -0.64
CA THR A 170 11.65 -16.07 -1.45
C THR A 170 11.94 -15.00 -2.50
N ILE A 171 11.01 -14.05 -2.72
CA ILE A 171 11.19 -12.98 -3.69
C ILE A 171 12.33 -12.07 -3.22
N PRO A 172 13.43 -11.91 -3.98
CA PRO A 172 14.54 -11.07 -3.58
C PRO A 172 14.15 -9.61 -3.45
N ASN A 173 14.74 -8.92 -2.48
CA ASN A 173 14.48 -7.48 -2.23
C ASN A 173 14.71 -6.60 -3.48
N CYS A 174 15.60 -6.98 -4.37
CA CYS A 174 15.83 -6.24 -5.61
C CYS A 174 14.63 -6.31 -6.57
N VAL A 175 13.86 -7.41 -6.58
CA VAL A 175 12.62 -7.55 -7.37
C VAL A 175 11.52 -6.71 -6.74
N ILE A 176 11.33 -6.86 -5.43
CA ILE A 176 10.35 -6.09 -4.66
C ILE A 176 10.63 -4.60 -4.82
N GLY A 177 11.88 -4.17 -4.63
CA GLY A 177 12.29 -2.78 -4.77
C GLY A 177 12.00 -2.20 -6.16
N GLY A 178 12.28 -2.96 -7.22
CA GLY A 178 11.93 -2.55 -8.59
C GLY A 178 10.43 -2.35 -8.80
N GLY A 179 9.61 -3.27 -8.30
CA GLY A 179 8.15 -3.14 -8.34
C GLY A 179 7.65 -1.95 -7.52
N THR A 180 8.18 -1.78 -6.32
CA THR A 180 7.79 -0.73 -5.37
C THR A 180 8.06 0.68 -5.92
N VAL A 181 9.20 0.91 -6.57
CA VAL A 181 9.51 2.21 -7.21
C VAL A 181 8.42 2.62 -8.19
N VAL A 182 7.95 1.68 -9.03
CA VAL A 182 6.89 1.98 -10.00
C VAL A 182 5.55 2.21 -9.30
N VAL A 183 5.24 1.44 -8.27
CA VAL A 183 4.01 1.63 -7.47
C VAL A 183 3.98 3.02 -6.84
N PHE A 184 5.08 3.45 -6.21
CA PHE A 184 5.16 4.79 -5.63
C PHE A 184 5.07 5.90 -6.68
N ALA A 185 5.68 5.71 -7.85
CA ALA A 185 5.55 6.65 -8.97
C ALA A 185 4.08 6.77 -9.43
N MET A 186 3.34 5.65 -9.47
CA MET A 186 1.91 5.66 -9.81
C MET A 186 1.08 6.37 -8.73
N ILE A 187 1.36 6.15 -7.44
CA ILE A 187 0.70 6.82 -6.33
C ILE A 187 0.94 8.33 -6.40
N ALA A 188 2.19 8.76 -6.59
CA ALA A 188 2.56 10.16 -6.73
C ALA A 188 1.83 10.81 -7.93
N THR A 189 1.78 10.13 -9.06
CA THR A 189 1.07 10.60 -10.26
C THR A 189 -0.44 10.72 -10.00
N SER A 190 -1.02 9.79 -9.25
CA SER A 190 -2.44 9.84 -8.88
C SER A 190 -2.73 11.00 -7.95
N GLY A 191 -1.84 11.25 -6.97
CA GLY A 191 -1.90 12.43 -6.11
C GLY A 191 -1.83 13.74 -6.91
N MET A 192 -0.90 13.85 -7.85
CA MET A 192 -0.79 15.03 -8.73
C MET A 192 -2.05 15.26 -9.58
N LYS A 193 -2.67 14.20 -10.08
CA LYS A 193 -3.95 14.31 -10.82
C LYS A 193 -5.08 14.81 -9.93
N LEU A 194 -5.12 14.38 -8.68
CA LEU A 194 -6.12 14.83 -7.71
C LEU A 194 -5.94 16.32 -7.37
N LEU A 195 -4.69 16.75 -7.16
CA LEU A 195 -4.34 18.15 -6.93
C LEU A 195 -4.70 19.04 -8.14
N ALA A 196 -4.47 18.54 -9.37
CA ALA A 196 -4.85 19.25 -10.59
C ALA A 196 -6.37 19.46 -10.70
N LYS A 197 -7.19 18.49 -10.25
CA LYS A 197 -8.65 18.64 -10.19
C LYS A 197 -9.12 19.69 -9.17
N ALA A 198 -8.42 19.84 -8.06
CA ALA A 198 -8.74 20.83 -7.03
C ALA A 198 -8.49 22.28 -7.51
N GLY A 199 -7.75 22.45 -8.60
CA GLY A 199 -7.40 23.75 -9.18
C GLY A 199 -6.24 24.44 -8.43
N TYR A 200 -5.46 25.23 -9.18
CA TYR A 200 -4.29 25.95 -8.69
C TYR A 200 -4.62 27.39 -8.29
N SER A 201 -5.54 27.58 -7.34
CA SER A 201 -5.72 28.88 -6.72
C SER A 201 -4.50 29.22 -5.83
N ASN A 202 -4.22 30.51 -5.60
CA ASN A 202 -3.11 30.92 -4.72
C ASN A 202 -3.18 30.26 -3.34
N ARG A 203 -4.38 30.10 -2.79
CA ARG A 203 -4.62 29.41 -1.52
C ARG A 203 -4.23 27.92 -1.60
N ASN A 204 -4.69 27.23 -2.65
CA ASN A 204 -4.39 25.80 -2.83
C ASN A 204 -2.90 25.57 -3.07
N CYS A 205 -2.26 26.42 -3.88
CA CYS A 205 -0.81 26.35 -4.10
C CYS A 205 -0.02 26.52 -2.81
N LEU A 206 -0.43 27.45 -1.94
CA LEU A 206 0.22 27.66 -0.66
C LEU A 206 0.05 26.45 0.26
N ILE A 207 -1.15 25.89 0.34
CA ILE A 207 -1.43 24.68 1.15
C ILE A 207 -0.58 23.51 0.64
N ILE A 208 -0.57 23.26 -0.68
CA ILE A 208 0.21 22.19 -1.31
C ILE A 208 1.70 22.41 -1.04
N GLY A 209 2.21 23.63 -1.26
CA GLY A 209 3.63 23.94 -1.07
C GLY A 209 4.09 23.75 0.37
N VAL A 210 3.31 24.25 1.34
CA VAL A 210 3.61 24.08 2.77
C VAL A 210 3.54 22.60 3.16
N SER A 211 2.53 21.85 2.71
CA SER A 211 2.39 20.44 3.02
C SER A 211 3.55 19.59 2.45
N LEU A 212 3.96 19.87 1.21
CA LEU A 212 5.13 19.22 0.61
C LEU A 212 6.44 19.62 1.29
N ALA A 213 6.60 20.91 1.65
CA ALA A 213 7.79 21.37 2.34
C ALA A 213 7.95 20.70 3.71
N PHE A 214 6.87 20.58 4.48
CA PHE A 214 6.90 19.85 5.75
C PHE A 214 7.13 18.34 5.54
N GLY A 215 6.40 17.70 4.63
CA GLY A 215 6.51 16.26 4.39
C GLY A 215 7.89 15.83 3.88
N LEU A 216 8.48 16.58 2.94
CA LEU A 216 9.82 16.30 2.41
C LEU A 216 10.92 16.89 3.30
N GLY A 217 10.69 18.05 3.91
CA GLY A 217 11.67 18.73 4.76
C GLY A 217 12.08 17.90 5.98
N THR A 218 11.13 17.26 6.64
CA THR A 218 11.41 16.36 7.78
C THR A 218 12.27 15.16 7.37
N GLN A 219 12.19 14.72 6.12
CA GLN A 219 13.00 13.63 5.58
C GLN A 219 14.46 14.04 5.30
N PHE A 220 14.65 15.23 4.73
CA PHE A 220 15.97 15.70 4.32
C PHE A 220 16.77 16.35 5.46
N CYS A 221 16.09 16.92 6.46
CA CYS A 221 16.74 17.56 7.61
C CYS A 221 16.88 16.56 8.78
N LYS A 222 17.85 15.66 8.68
CA LYS A 222 18.21 14.78 9.81
C LYS A 222 18.59 15.63 11.01
N GLY A 223 17.81 15.52 12.11
CA GLY A 223 18.03 16.28 13.34
C GLY A 223 17.10 17.47 13.57
N ALA A 224 16.24 17.82 12.62
CA ALA A 224 15.19 18.81 12.86
C ALA A 224 14.21 18.35 13.94
N SER A 225 13.95 17.05 14.02
CA SER A 225 13.11 16.39 15.03
C SER A 225 13.70 16.50 16.44
N ALA A 226 15.04 16.53 16.58
CA ALA A 226 15.71 16.56 17.88
C ALA A 226 15.47 17.86 18.68
N GLN A 227 14.99 18.91 18.03
CA GLN A 227 14.67 20.19 18.68
C GLN A 227 13.24 20.26 19.23
N PHE A 228 12.40 19.28 18.91
CA PHE A 228 11.04 19.19 19.38
C PHE A 228 10.92 18.34 20.66
N PRO A 229 9.89 18.57 21.49
CA PRO A 229 9.59 17.67 22.62
C PRO A 229 9.48 16.22 22.18
N ALA A 230 9.92 15.29 23.02
CA ALA A 230 10.08 13.87 22.67
C ALA A 230 8.84 13.23 22.00
N GLY A 231 7.63 13.63 22.36
CA GLY A 231 6.39 13.14 21.74
C GLY A 231 6.20 13.63 20.29
N ILE A 232 6.54 14.90 20.01
CA ILE A 232 6.45 15.47 18.67
C ILE A 232 7.62 14.98 17.80
N ALA A 233 8.81 14.87 18.38
CA ALA A 233 9.98 14.32 17.71
C ALA A 233 9.72 12.88 17.24
N ALA A 234 9.19 12.01 18.09
CA ALA A 234 8.81 10.65 17.74
C ALA A 234 7.74 10.61 16.62
N MET A 235 6.74 11.50 16.67
CA MET A 235 5.74 11.61 15.60
C MET A 235 6.35 12.03 14.27
N LEU A 236 7.28 13.00 14.27
CA LEU A 236 7.95 13.47 13.06
C LEU A 236 8.93 12.44 12.49
N GLU A 237 9.60 11.68 13.35
CA GLU A 237 10.52 10.61 12.94
C GLU A 237 9.78 9.39 12.40
N GLU A 238 8.66 9.01 12.98
CA GLU A 238 7.88 7.86 12.53
C GLU A 238 6.98 8.19 11.32
N LEU A 239 6.54 9.43 11.13
CA LEU A 239 5.94 9.91 9.88
C LEU A 239 6.97 10.00 8.75
N SER A 240 8.25 10.04 9.08
CA SER A 240 9.34 10.03 8.13
C SER A 240 9.51 8.61 7.58
N LEU A 241 9.44 8.44 6.26
CA LEU A 241 9.68 7.19 5.53
C LEU A 241 11.08 6.57 5.75
N ILE A 242 11.90 7.16 6.62
CA ILE A 242 13.27 6.71 6.92
C ILE A 242 13.27 5.34 7.61
N HIS A 243 12.24 4.99 8.39
CA HIS A 243 12.12 3.67 9.00
C HIS A 243 11.84 2.53 8.01
N ILE A 244 11.44 2.85 6.78
CA ILE A 244 11.28 1.83 5.72
C ILE A 244 12.64 1.45 5.10
N SER A 245 13.65 2.30 5.23
CA SER A 245 14.97 2.10 4.62
C SER A 245 16.03 1.48 5.53
N GLU A 246 15.78 1.31 6.81
CA GLU A 246 16.70 0.63 7.74
C GLU A 246 16.04 -0.54 8.48
N PRO A 247 15.82 -1.71 7.82
CA PRO A 247 15.30 -2.91 8.51
C PRO A 247 16.35 -3.66 9.34
N THR A 248 17.51 -3.06 9.64
CA THR A 248 18.67 -3.77 10.20
C THR A 248 19.17 -3.25 11.54
N ARG A 249 18.30 -2.65 12.38
CA ARG A 249 18.63 -2.41 13.79
C ARG A 249 17.50 -2.86 14.72
N LEU A 250 17.30 -4.15 14.76
CA LEU A 250 16.77 -4.91 15.90
C LEU A 250 17.70 -6.08 16.16
#